data_aef22c5f6daa696f501f110b7f120b52
#
_entry.id   aef22c5f6daa696f501f110b7f120b52
#
_cell.length_a   1.000
_cell.length_b   1.000
_cell.length_c   1.000
_cell.angle_alpha   90.00
_cell.angle_beta   90.00
_cell.angle_gamma   90.00
#
_symmetry.space_group_name_H-M   'P 1'
#
loop_
_entity.id
_entity.type
_entity.pdbx_description
1 polymer ?
#
loop_
_entity_poly.entity_id
_entity_poly.type
_entity_poly.pdbx_seq_one_letter_code
_entity_poly.pdbx_strand_id
1 'polypeptide(L)'
;MGKVISILGDYKDSGIEIEIALRKHSLPYEFNKSVLDEANKFSPEVKPSDFEGRKDLRDLALVTIDGETAKDFDDAVYAEHNGENWRLVVAIADVSSYVKSSSELDLSAAERGNSVYFPRRVIPMLPEALSNGLCSLKPNVNRLCMVCDMVISEKGKVLSYEFYPSVMNSKARLTYTIVDKILNHDDKILKNEFSTIVPDLENLKKLYLIMLSEREKRGALEFDSTETTIVFNDQGKIDFIKPIFRNEAHRIIEECMLAANVCAAKFLIDDNIDGLFRNHECPSEEKLENLRNFLAEFGFSLQGGNKPTPKDYRNLVEQVSKRPEAHLLQTVLLRSMQQAVYSNKNLGHFGLAYDAYTHFTSPIRRYPDLIVHRAIKTKLLNKPFKLKDITKIAEHCSGTERTADEATRDVESWLKCYFMQDKVGQIFEGTVAGVTGFGLFIELDEVYIEGLLHVTELGNDYFTYDKSKHAIIGERTNLSYRLGDRLKVKVVRVDLETIKIDFALEGVKVIPKIIKSKKKKSNHLMKAKRR
;
A
#
# COMPACT_ATOMS: atom_id res chain seq x y z
N MET A 1 -9.50 37.23 8.20
CA MET A 1 -10.73 37.05 7.40
C MET A 1 -10.39 36.20 6.18
N GLY A 2 -11.11 35.11 5.94
CA GLY A 2 -10.98 34.29 4.73
C GLY A 2 -12.01 34.72 3.69
N LYS A 3 -11.71 34.46 2.41
CA LYS A 3 -12.65 34.62 1.28
C LYS A 3 -13.03 33.24 0.78
N VAL A 4 -14.35 32.99 0.66
CA VAL A 4 -14.83 31.75 0.00
C VAL A 4 -14.46 31.84 -1.48
N ILE A 5 -13.70 30.84 -1.97
CA ILE A 5 -13.26 30.77 -3.37
C ILE A 5 -14.22 29.91 -4.18
N SER A 6 -14.68 28.80 -3.62
CA SER A 6 -15.63 27.88 -4.27
C SER A 6 -16.44 27.12 -3.24
N ILE A 7 -17.62 26.65 -3.64
CA ILE A 7 -18.45 25.69 -2.90
C ILE A 7 -18.19 24.33 -3.54
N LEU A 8 -17.81 23.32 -2.74
CA LEU A 8 -17.45 21.99 -3.26
C LEU A 8 -18.69 21.10 -3.48
N GLY A 9 -19.70 21.26 -2.66
CA GLY A 9 -20.93 20.48 -2.65
C GLY A 9 -21.55 20.40 -1.25
N ASP A 10 -22.59 19.57 -1.11
CA ASP A 10 -23.19 19.23 0.18
C ASP A 10 -22.45 18.02 0.77
N TYR A 11 -22.42 17.90 2.10
CA TYR A 11 -21.82 16.75 2.82
C TYR A 11 -22.48 15.40 2.47
N LYS A 12 -23.69 15.44 1.88
CA LYS A 12 -24.41 14.24 1.44
C LYS A 12 -24.12 13.84 0.00
N ASP A 13 -23.40 14.67 -0.74
CA ASP A 13 -23.08 14.39 -2.13
C ASP A 13 -22.06 13.25 -2.20
N SER A 14 -22.32 12.30 -3.09
CA SER A 14 -21.42 11.18 -3.32
C SER A 14 -20.11 11.68 -3.93
N GLY A 15 -18.97 11.38 -3.27
CA GLY A 15 -17.63 11.79 -3.72
C GLY A 15 -17.13 13.08 -3.11
N ILE A 16 -17.93 13.78 -2.27
CA ILE A 16 -17.51 15.01 -1.58
C ILE A 16 -16.28 14.78 -0.71
N GLU A 17 -16.14 13.61 -0.11
CA GLU A 17 -15.00 13.20 0.70
C GLU A 17 -13.69 13.23 -0.11
N ILE A 18 -13.76 12.86 -1.39
CA ILE A 18 -12.61 12.90 -2.29
C ILE A 18 -12.26 14.34 -2.64
N GLU A 19 -13.28 15.17 -2.96
CA GLU A 19 -13.06 16.58 -3.27
C GLU A 19 -12.44 17.35 -2.10
N ILE A 20 -12.83 17.01 -0.86
CA ILE A 20 -12.23 17.57 0.35
C ILE A 20 -10.77 17.12 0.49
N ALA A 21 -10.50 15.80 0.35
CA ALA A 21 -9.17 15.24 0.48
C ALA A 21 -8.18 15.80 -0.56
N LEU A 22 -8.62 15.96 -1.82
CA LEU A 22 -7.81 16.55 -2.89
C LEU A 22 -7.29 17.94 -2.51
N ARG A 23 -8.13 18.77 -1.93
CA ARG A 23 -7.75 20.14 -1.54
C ARG A 23 -7.00 20.19 -0.22
N LYS A 24 -7.40 19.39 0.75
CA LYS A 24 -6.72 19.27 2.07
C LYS A 24 -5.26 18.88 1.89
N HIS A 25 -4.99 17.92 1.01
CA HIS A 25 -3.65 17.40 0.75
C HIS A 25 -2.97 18.07 -0.44
N SER A 26 -3.59 19.10 -1.05
CA SER A 26 -3.06 19.82 -2.22
C SER A 26 -2.66 18.88 -3.37
N LEU A 27 -3.45 17.82 -3.59
CA LEU A 27 -3.17 16.85 -4.65
C LEU A 27 -3.49 17.45 -6.03
N PRO A 28 -2.60 17.32 -7.02
CA PRO A 28 -2.85 17.77 -8.39
C PRO A 28 -3.81 16.79 -9.09
N TYR A 29 -5.08 17.14 -9.21
CA TYR A 29 -6.12 16.26 -9.75
C TYR A 29 -6.55 16.60 -11.19
N GLU A 30 -6.21 17.78 -11.70
CA GLU A 30 -6.47 18.19 -13.07
C GLU A 30 -5.17 18.20 -13.89
N PHE A 31 -5.27 17.93 -15.18
CA PHE A 31 -4.16 18.09 -16.10
C PHE A 31 -4.24 19.41 -16.83
N ASN A 32 -3.11 20.10 -16.93
CA ASN A 32 -3.02 21.33 -17.72
C ASN A 32 -3.25 21.03 -19.20
N LYS A 33 -3.72 22.04 -19.95
CA LYS A 33 -4.00 21.91 -21.37
C LYS A 33 -2.78 21.45 -22.17
N SER A 34 -1.59 21.95 -21.88
CA SER A 34 -0.33 21.55 -22.54
C SER A 34 -0.06 20.03 -22.41
N VAL A 35 -0.33 19.47 -21.24
CA VAL A 35 -0.18 18.04 -20.96
C VAL A 35 -1.18 17.21 -21.76
N LEU A 36 -2.45 17.65 -21.80
CA LEU A 36 -3.49 16.98 -22.57
C LEU A 36 -3.24 17.09 -24.08
N ASP A 37 -2.80 18.25 -24.55
CA ASP A 37 -2.45 18.48 -25.96
C ASP A 37 -1.26 17.59 -26.38
N GLU A 38 -0.27 17.37 -25.49
CA GLU A 38 0.83 16.44 -25.75
C GLU A 38 0.34 14.99 -25.78
N ALA A 39 -0.48 14.56 -24.82
CA ALA A 39 -1.03 13.21 -24.78
C ALA A 39 -1.87 12.88 -26.02
N ASN A 40 -2.65 13.84 -26.49
CA ASN A 40 -3.53 13.69 -27.66
C ASN A 40 -2.78 13.65 -29.01
N LYS A 41 -1.47 13.93 -29.05
CA LYS A 41 -0.66 13.75 -30.27
C LYS A 41 -0.36 12.30 -30.58
N PHE A 42 -0.43 11.43 -29.57
CA PHE A 42 -0.20 10.00 -29.76
C PHE A 42 -1.39 9.31 -30.41
N SER A 43 -1.10 8.41 -31.35
CA SER A 43 -2.12 7.50 -31.87
C SER A 43 -2.60 6.55 -30.76
N PRO A 44 -3.88 6.16 -30.70
CA PRO A 44 -4.37 5.20 -29.74
C PRO A 44 -3.79 3.79 -29.95
N GLU A 45 -3.19 3.55 -31.12
CA GLU A 45 -2.57 2.29 -31.50
C GLU A 45 -1.08 2.46 -31.76
N VAL A 46 -0.33 1.42 -31.44
CA VAL A 46 1.11 1.32 -31.74
C VAL A 46 1.30 1.10 -33.22
N LYS A 47 2.12 1.91 -33.87
CA LYS A 47 2.38 1.83 -35.31
C LYS A 47 3.48 0.81 -35.61
N PRO A 48 3.47 0.17 -36.79
CA PRO A 48 4.55 -0.72 -37.21
C PRO A 48 5.97 -0.08 -37.15
N SER A 49 6.08 1.22 -37.39
CA SER A 49 7.33 1.96 -37.25
C SER A 49 7.90 1.95 -35.82
N ASP A 50 7.05 1.77 -34.81
CA ASP A 50 7.45 1.75 -33.40
C ASP A 50 8.06 0.41 -32.98
N PHE A 51 8.01 -0.60 -33.87
CA PHE A 51 8.60 -1.93 -33.64
C PHE A 51 10.09 -1.99 -33.96
N GLU A 52 10.61 -0.99 -34.68
CA GLU A 52 12.02 -0.95 -35.09
C GLU A 52 12.95 -0.97 -33.86
N GLY A 53 13.94 -1.86 -33.89
CA GLY A 53 14.89 -2.07 -32.80
C GLY A 53 14.32 -2.75 -31.56
N ARG A 54 13.10 -3.35 -31.64
CA ARG A 54 12.46 -4.09 -30.56
C ARG A 54 12.40 -5.57 -30.86
N LYS A 55 12.53 -6.38 -29.81
CA LYS A 55 12.31 -7.84 -29.91
C LYS A 55 10.80 -8.11 -30.04
N ASP A 56 10.43 -8.99 -30.96
CA ASP A 56 9.03 -9.37 -31.14
C ASP A 56 8.64 -10.51 -30.21
N LEU A 57 7.72 -10.24 -29.28
CA LEU A 57 7.16 -11.21 -28.35
C LEU A 57 5.64 -11.39 -28.53
N ARG A 58 5.09 -11.00 -29.67
CA ARG A 58 3.64 -11.08 -29.91
C ARG A 58 3.12 -12.51 -29.94
N ASP A 59 3.96 -13.48 -30.24
CA ASP A 59 3.58 -14.91 -30.25
C ASP A 59 3.73 -15.59 -28.89
N LEU A 60 4.45 -14.96 -27.93
CA LEU A 60 4.59 -15.48 -26.58
C LEU A 60 3.25 -15.37 -25.82
N ALA A 61 2.91 -16.40 -25.05
CA ALA A 61 1.67 -16.46 -24.28
C ALA A 61 1.68 -15.57 -23.03
N LEU A 62 2.09 -14.29 -23.19
CA LEU A 62 2.05 -13.29 -22.13
C LEU A 62 0.61 -12.96 -21.74
N VAL A 63 0.32 -12.92 -20.45
CA VAL A 63 -0.98 -12.58 -19.87
C VAL A 63 -0.87 -11.47 -18.83
N THR A 64 -1.90 -10.64 -18.71
CA THR A 64 -2.05 -9.70 -17.61
C THR A 64 -2.96 -10.28 -16.55
N ILE A 65 -2.60 -10.14 -15.26
CA ILE A 65 -3.37 -10.65 -14.10
C ILE A 65 -3.47 -9.53 -13.07
N ASP A 66 -4.67 -8.98 -12.88
CA ASP A 66 -4.89 -7.81 -12.02
C ASP A 66 -6.27 -7.85 -11.36
N GLY A 67 -6.63 -6.82 -10.59
CA GLY A 67 -7.96 -6.68 -9.99
C GLY A 67 -9.06 -6.49 -11.04
N GLU A 68 -10.31 -6.78 -10.65
CA GLU A 68 -11.48 -6.73 -11.53
C GLU A 68 -11.70 -5.35 -12.16
N THR A 69 -11.40 -4.29 -11.43
CA THR A 69 -11.64 -2.89 -11.84
C THR A 69 -10.44 -2.21 -12.48
N ALA A 70 -9.27 -2.86 -12.51
CA ALA A 70 -8.06 -2.31 -13.10
C ALA A 70 -8.22 -2.04 -14.60
N LYS A 71 -7.65 -0.92 -15.07
CA LYS A 71 -7.65 -0.48 -16.48
C LYS A 71 -6.24 -0.16 -16.98
N ASP A 72 -5.31 0.08 -16.07
CA ASP A 72 -3.92 0.49 -16.27
C ASP A 72 -2.99 -0.71 -16.01
N PHE A 73 -2.98 -1.65 -16.96
CA PHE A 73 -2.17 -2.87 -16.85
C PHE A 73 -0.70 -2.56 -17.09
N ASP A 74 0.07 -2.48 -16.01
CA ASP A 74 1.51 -2.20 -16.06
C ASP A 74 2.33 -3.41 -16.51
N ASP A 75 1.93 -4.64 -16.16
CA ASP A 75 2.72 -5.85 -16.31
C ASP A 75 1.99 -7.00 -17.01
N ALA A 76 2.77 -7.81 -17.72
CA ALA A 76 2.37 -9.10 -18.24
C ALA A 76 3.47 -10.13 -18.00
N VAL A 77 3.09 -11.36 -17.72
CA VAL A 77 4.00 -12.42 -17.30
C VAL A 77 3.86 -13.68 -18.15
N TYR A 78 4.96 -14.41 -18.27
CA TYR A 78 5.04 -15.73 -18.88
C TYR A 78 6.14 -16.55 -18.21
N ALA A 79 5.93 -17.86 -18.00
CA ALA A 79 6.95 -18.77 -17.48
C ALA A 79 6.96 -20.09 -18.24
N GLU A 80 8.16 -20.59 -18.50
CA GLU A 80 8.39 -21.92 -19.09
C GLU A 80 9.54 -22.64 -18.41
N HIS A 81 9.50 -23.98 -18.42
CA HIS A 81 10.57 -24.85 -17.94
C HIS A 81 11.29 -25.46 -19.15
N ASN A 82 12.60 -25.26 -19.25
CA ASN A 82 13.40 -25.73 -20.39
C ASN A 82 14.07 -27.11 -20.16
N GLY A 83 13.68 -27.83 -19.10
CA GLY A 83 14.25 -29.14 -18.72
C GLY A 83 15.35 -29.05 -17.66
N GLU A 84 16.03 -27.90 -17.48
CA GLU A 84 17.07 -27.68 -16.48
C GLU A 84 16.78 -26.51 -15.55
N ASN A 85 16.18 -25.46 -16.13
CA ASN A 85 15.91 -24.21 -15.42
C ASN A 85 14.56 -23.64 -15.88
N TRP A 86 14.09 -22.65 -15.12
CA TRP A 86 12.91 -21.88 -15.45
C TRP A 86 13.29 -20.61 -16.20
N ARG A 87 12.53 -20.26 -17.21
CA ARG A 87 12.54 -18.93 -17.81
C ARG A 87 11.32 -18.17 -17.33
N LEU A 88 11.53 -16.97 -16.79
CA LEU A 88 10.48 -16.03 -16.40
C LEU A 88 10.62 -14.75 -17.24
N VAL A 89 9.59 -14.41 -17.98
CA VAL A 89 9.50 -13.18 -18.76
C VAL A 89 8.53 -12.24 -18.07
N VAL A 90 9.02 -11.09 -17.63
CA VAL A 90 8.23 -9.99 -17.06
C VAL A 90 8.28 -8.83 -18.04
N ALA A 91 7.16 -8.55 -18.69
CA ALA A 91 7.00 -7.47 -19.65
C ALA A 91 6.27 -6.30 -18.98
N ILE A 92 6.90 -5.12 -18.92
CA ILE A 92 6.36 -3.92 -18.29
C ILE A 92 6.07 -2.87 -19.35
N ALA A 93 4.96 -2.17 -19.24
CA ALA A 93 4.55 -1.08 -20.12
C ALA A 93 5.70 -0.07 -20.36
N ASP A 94 6.10 0.13 -21.60
CA ASP A 94 7.20 1.05 -21.94
C ASP A 94 6.74 2.50 -21.99
N VAL A 95 6.33 3.02 -20.84
CA VAL A 95 5.91 4.44 -20.67
C VAL A 95 6.99 5.40 -21.12
N SER A 96 8.27 5.04 -20.94
CA SER A 96 9.42 5.88 -21.35
C SER A 96 9.54 6.10 -22.86
N SER A 97 8.81 5.34 -23.68
CA SER A 97 8.70 5.56 -25.12
C SER A 97 7.84 6.77 -25.45
N TYR A 98 6.86 7.05 -24.63
CA TYR A 98 5.89 8.12 -24.82
C TYR A 98 6.24 9.36 -23.98
N VAL A 99 6.51 9.18 -22.71
CA VAL A 99 6.84 10.26 -21.76
C VAL A 99 8.34 10.55 -21.82
N LYS A 100 8.72 11.52 -22.64
CA LYS A 100 10.12 11.92 -22.82
C LYS A 100 10.57 12.83 -21.69
N SER A 101 11.84 12.72 -21.32
CA SER A 101 12.41 13.58 -20.28
C SER A 101 12.23 15.06 -20.59
N SER A 102 11.78 15.83 -19.61
CA SER A 102 11.51 17.28 -19.70
C SER A 102 10.36 17.68 -20.64
N SER A 103 9.51 16.75 -21.08
CA SER A 103 8.26 17.07 -21.77
C SER A 103 7.18 17.52 -20.77
N GLU A 104 6.09 18.10 -21.25
CA GLU A 104 4.96 18.50 -20.39
C GLU A 104 4.37 17.30 -19.62
N LEU A 105 4.28 16.15 -20.28
CA LEU A 105 3.89 14.89 -19.64
C LEU A 105 4.85 14.48 -18.52
N ASP A 106 6.15 14.61 -18.74
CA ASP A 106 7.17 14.28 -17.76
C ASP A 106 7.14 15.22 -16.55
N LEU A 107 7.05 16.51 -16.79
CA LEU A 107 6.97 17.52 -15.73
C LEU A 107 5.74 17.29 -14.84
N SER A 108 4.59 17.02 -15.47
CA SER A 108 3.36 16.70 -14.74
C SER A 108 3.44 15.38 -13.97
N ALA A 109 4.04 14.34 -14.57
CA ALA A 109 4.23 13.05 -13.89
C ALA A 109 5.20 13.17 -12.70
N ALA A 110 6.27 13.95 -12.86
CA ALA A 110 7.23 14.24 -11.80
C ALA A 110 6.58 15.00 -10.63
N GLU A 111 5.76 16.01 -10.90
CA GLU A 111 5.01 16.77 -9.89
C GLU A 111 4.08 15.85 -9.09
N ARG A 112 3.34 14.97 -9.77
CA ARG A 112 2.41 14.02 -9.14
C ARG A 112 3.13 12.93 -8.35
N GLY A 113 4.27 12.46 -8.83
CA GLY A 113 5.08 11.39 -8.26
C GLY A 113 4.45 10.00 -8.37
N ASN A 114 3.14 9.90 -8.18
CA ASN A 114 2.37 8.65 -8.28
C ASN A 114 0.89 8.90 -8.57
N SER A 115 0.17 7.86 -9.01
CA SER A 115 -1.30 7.84 -9.02
C SER A 115 -1.85 7.70 -7.61
N VAL A 116 -3.04 8.25 -7.35
CA VAL A 116 -3.74 8.13 -6.06
C VAL A 116 -5.04 7.35 -6.28
N TYR A 117 -5.22 6.27 -5.52
CA TYR A 117 -6.35 5.35 -5.68
C TYR A 117 -7.34 5.54 -4.52
N PHE A 118 -8.36 6.36 -4.74
CA PHE A 118 -9.48 6.47 -3.81
C PHE A 118 -10.53 5.38 -4.05
N PRO A 119 -11.31 5.02 -3.05
CA PRO A 119 -12.52 4.24 -3.30
C PRO A 119 -13.37 4.92 -4.38
N ARG A 120 -13.64 4.25 -5.50
CA ARG A 120 -14.43 4.70 -6.66
C ARG A 120 -13.77 5.72 -7.61
N ARG A 121 -12.62 6.30 -7.30
CA ARG A 121 -11.96 7.29 -8.19
C ARG A 121 -10.45 7.17 -8.14
N VAL A 122 -9.82 7.16 -9.30
CA VAL A 122 -8.36 7.22 -9.43
C VAL A 122 -7.97 8.62 -9.90
N ILE A 123 -6.96 9.20 -9.26
CA ILE A 123 -6.26 10.39 -9.76
C ILE A 123 -4.97 9.88 -10.40
N PRO A 124 -4.92 9.75 -11.73
CA PRO A 124 -3.81 9.09 -12.39
C PRO A 124 -2.58 10.01 -12.48
N MET A 125 -1.38 9.41 -12.46
CA MET A 125 -0.11 10.11 -12.71
C MET A 125 -0.01 10.61 -14.15
N LEU A 126 -0.56 9.87 -15.09
CA LEU A 126 -0.57 10.19 -16.52
C LEU A 126 -2.01 10.33 -17.03
N PRO A 127 -2.27 11.17 -18.06
CA PRO A 127 -3.59 11.24 -18.68
C PRO A 127 -4.13 9.87 -19.10
N GLU A 128 -5.44 9.65 -18.98
CA GLU A 128 -6.07 8.35 -19.26
C GLU A 128 -5.84 7.83 -20.69
N ALA A 129 -5.64 8.72 -21.67
CA ALA A 129 -5.25 8.33 -23.02
C ALA A 129 -3.94 7.50 -23.04
N LEU A 130 -3.04 7.75 -22.09
CA LEU A 130 -1.82 6.96 -21.89
C LEU A 130 -2.01 5.87 -20.84
N SER A 131 -2.41 6.21 -19.62
CA SER A 131 -2.47 5.26 -18.51
C SER A 131 -3.44 4.11 -18.77
N ASN A 132 -4.67 4.39 -19.13
CA ASN A 132 -5.68 3.39 -19.48
C ASN A 132 -5.68 3.02 -20.96
N GLY A 133 -5.00 3.81 -21.80
CA GLY A 133 -4.99 3.70 -23.25
C GLY A 133 -3.75 3.01 -23.80
N LEU A 134 -2.84 3.83 -24.32
CA LEU A 134 -1.70 3.40 -25.13
C LEU A 134 -0.63 2.62 -24.33
N CYS A 135 -0.41 2.96 -23.06
CA CYS A 135 0.56 2.28 -22.21
C CYS A 135 0.01 0.97 -21.63
N SER A 136 -1.30 0.91 -21.32
CA SER A 136 -1.90 -0.28 -20.71
C SER A 136 -1.76 -1.53 -21.58
N LEU A 137 -1.23 -2.62 -21.03
CA LEU A 137 -0.98 -3.90 -21.72
C LEU A 137 -2.28 -4.69 -21.95
N LYS A 138 -3.25 -4.05 -22.62
CA LYS A 138 -4.56 -4.62 -22.91
C LYS A 138 -4.46 -5.88 -23.75
N PRO A 139 -5.42 -6.83 -23.62
CA PRO A 139 -5.44 -8.05 -24.39
C PRO A 139 -5.72 -7.81 -25.89
N ASN A 140 -5.14 -8.66 -26.74
CA ASN A 140 -5.36 -8.70 -28.16
C ASN A 140 -4.99 -7.43 -28.94
N VAL A 141 -4.13 -6.56 -28.37
CA VAL A 141 -3.58 -5.39 -29.04
C VAL A 141 -2.08 -5.33 -28.86
N ASN A 142 -1.38 -4.78 -29.87
CA ASN A 142 0.06 -4.61 -29.78
C ASN A 142 0.40 -3.49 -28.78
N ARG A 143 1.36 -3.75 -27.89
CA ARG A 143 1.86 -2.78 -26.92
C ARG A 143 3.38 -2.80 -26.85
N LEU A 144 3.97 -1.63 -26.60
CA LEU A 144 5.39 -1.52 -26.36
C LEU A 144 5.67 -1.84 -24.89
N CYS A 145 6.69 -2.66 -24.65
CA CYS A 145 7.10 -3.03 -23.31
C CYS A 145 8.63 -3.01 -23.16
N MET A 146 9.08 -2.88 -21.91
CA MET A 146 10.43 -3.16 -21.45
C MET A 146 10.37 -4.50 -20.74
N VAL A 147 11.20 -5.44 -21.18
CA VAL A 147 11.19 -6.81 -20.66
C VAL A 147 12.36 -7.03 -19.72
N CYS A 148 12.10 -7.72 -18.62
CA CYS A 148 13.09 -8.42 -17.82
C CYS A 148 12.92 -9.92 -18.08
N ASP A 149 13.86 -10.53 -18.80
CA ASP A 149 13.86 -11.96 -19.15
C ASP A 149 14.88 -12.66 -18.26
N MET A 150 14.43 -13.57 -17.43
CA MET A 150 15.20 -14.17 -16.35
C MET A 150 15.33 -15.68 -16.52
N VAL A 151 16.52 -16.21 -16.23
CA VAL A 151 16.74 -17.65 -16.03
C VAL A 151 16.82 -17.91 -14.52
N ILE A 152 15.95 -18.77 -14.03
CA ILE A 152 15.79 -19.09 -12.61
C ILE A 152 16.08 -20.59 -12.41
N SER A 153 16.94 -20.90 -11.45
CA SER A 153 17.27 -22.29 -11.12
C SER A 153 16.11 -23.03 -10.43
N GLU A 154 16.19 -24.36 -10.40
CA GLU A 154 15.29 -25.24 -9.62
C GLU A 154 15.26 -24.93 -8.10
N LYS A 155 16.15 -24.09 -7.61
CA LYS A 155 16.19 -23.61 -6.23
C LYS A 155 15.62 -22.19 -6.06
N GLY A 156 15.03 -21.59 -7.11
CA GLY A 156 14.43 -20.26 -7.07
C GLY A 156 15.42 -19.09 -7.15
N LYS A 157 16.70 -19.35 -7.49
CA LYS A 157 17.70 -18.28 -7.63
C LYS A 157 17.79 -17.82 -9.07
N VAL A 158 17.75 -16.51 -9.27
CA VAL A 158 18.05 -15.90 -10.58
C VAL A 158 19.50 -16.15 -10.92
N LEU A 159 19.74 -16.88 -12.01
CA LEU A 159 21.07 -17.22 -12.54
C LEU A 159 21.58 -16.15 -13.49
N SER A 160 20.72 -15.66 -14.38
CA SER A 160 20.99 -14.59 -15.33
C SER A 160 19.72 -13.83 -15.67
N TYR A 161 19.87 -12.62 -16.17
CA TYR A 161 18.77 -11.81 -16.65
C TYR A 161 19.22 -10.89 -17.77
N GLU A 162 18.27 -10.50 -18.62
CA GLU A 162 18.47 -9.56 -19.72
C GLU A 162 17.32 -8.55 -19.75
N PHE A 163 17.67 -7.27 -20.01
CA PHE A 163 16.67 -6.23 -20.28
C PHE A 163 16.70 -5.89 -21.78
N TYR A 164 15.52 -5.77 -22.38
CA TYR A 164 15.39 -5.32 -23.75
C TYR A 164 14.02 -4.69 -24.03
N PRO A 165 13.97 -3.68 -24.94
CA PRO A 165 12.68 -3.17 -25.43
C PRO A 165 12.02 -4.20 -26.35
N SER A 166 10.71 -4.32 -26.24
CA SER A 166 9.93 -5.31 -26.99
C SER A 166 8.59 -4.77 -27.46
N VAL A 167 7.97 -5.48 -28.41
CA VAL A 167 6.56 -5.39 -28.74
C VAL A 167 5.89 -6.71 -28.35
N MET A 168 4.77 -6.61 -27.66
CA MET A 168 4.00 -7.76 -27.20
C MET A 168 2.53 -7.65 -27.58
N ASN A 169 1.82 -8.77 -27.45
CA ASN A 169 0.37 -8.86 -27.54
C ASN A 169 -0.12 -9.77 -26.40
N SER A 170 -0.81 -9.21 -25.40
CA SER A 170 -1.34 -10.00 -24.29
C SER A 170 -2.42 -10.95 -24.78
N LYS A 171 -2.33 -12.23 -24.45
CA LYS A 171 -3.29 -13.26 -24.88
C LYS A 171 -4.58 -13.24 -24.09
N ALA A 172 -4.53 -12.75 -22.85
CA ALA A 172 -5.72 -12.61 -22.01
C ALA A 172 -5.52 -11.53 -20.94
N ARG A 173 -6.63 -10.86 -20.61
CA ARG A 173 -6.76 -10.08 -19.37
C ARG A 173 -7.45 -10.96 -18.35
N LEU A 174 -6.71 -11.45 -17.38
CA LEU A 174 -7.22 -12.28 -16.29
C LEU A 174 -7.39 -11.44 -15.01
N THR A 175 -8.22 -11.95 -14.10
CA THR A 175 -8.30 -11.42 -12.75
C THR A 175 -7.71 -12.40 -11.74
N TYR A 176 -7.28 -11.91 -10.57
CA TYR A 176 -6.80 -12.77 -9.50
C TYR A 176 -7.84 -13.84 -9.13
N THR A 177 -9.13 -13.50 -9.17
CA THR A 177 -10.23 -14.44 -8.89
C THR A 177 -10.35 -15.52 -9.98
N ILE A 178 -10.22 -15.16 -11.27
CA ILE A 178 -10.27 -16.13 -12.39
C ILE A 178 -9.10 -17.09 -12.30
N VAL A 179 -7.87 -16.57 -12.10
CA VAL A 179 -6.67 -17.40 -12.02
C VAL A 179 -6.74 -18.36 -10.82
N ASP A 180 -7.21 -17.88 -9.68
CA ASP A 180 -7.38 -18.72 -8.49
C ASP A 180 -8.39 -19.86 -8.72
N LYS A 181 -9.53 -19.58 -9.37
CA LYS A 181 -10.51 -20.61 -9.77
C LYS A 181 -9.92 -21.64 -10.72
N ILE A 182 -9.11 -21.21 -11.68
CA ILE A 182 -8.45 -22.12 -12.65
C ILE A 182 -7.43 -23.02 -11.92
N LEU A 183 -6.58 -22.43 -11.08
CA LEU A 183 -5.43 -23.13 -10.50
C LEU A 183 -5.75 -23.93 -9.24
N ASN A 184 -6.72 -23.48 -8.43
CA ASN A 184 -6.96 -24.02 -7.10
C ASN A 184 -8.34 -24.64 -6.92
N HIS A 185 -9.33 -24.28 -7.76
CA HIS A 185 -10.70 -24.77 -7.63
C HIS A 185 -11.18 -25.66 -8.78
N ASP A 186 -10.28 -25.98 -9.72
CA ASP A 186 -10.53 -26.86 -10.89
C ASP A 186 -11.79 -26.49 -11.69
N ASP A 187 -12.05 -25.19 -11.85
CA ASP A 187 -13.22 -24.70 -12.60
C ASP A 187 -13.12 -25.11 -14.07
N LYS A 188 -13.87 -26.15 -14.44
CA LYS A 188 -13.84 -26.74 -15.78
C LYS A 188 -14.31 -25.79 -16.87
N ILE A 189 -15.20 -24.86 -16.56
CA ILE A 189 -15.70 -23.88 -17.53
C ILE A 189 -14.58 -22.91 -17.87
N LEU A 190 -13.95 -22.32 -16.85
CA LEU A 190 -12.83 -21.40 -17.05
C LEU A 190 -11.61 -22.10 -17.66
N LYS A 191 -11.30 -23.34 -17.25
CA LYS A 191 -10.22 -24.12 -17.87
C LYS A 191 -10.45 -24.39 -19.35
N ASN A 192 -11.70 -24.60 -19.76
CA ASN A 192 -12.03 -24.79 -21.19
C ASN A 192 -11.96 -23.47 -21.94
N GLU A 193 -12.49 -22.38 -21.37
CA GLU A 193 -12.44 -21.04 -21.96
C GLU A 193 -10.99 -20.57 -22.21
N PHE A 194 -10.11 -20.78 -21.22
CA PHE A 194 -8.71 -20.38 -21.27
C PHE A 194 -7.74 -21.52 -21.58
N SER A 195 -8.21 -22.60 -22.25
CA SER A 195 -7.45 -23.83 -22.44
C SER A 195 -6.06 -23.64 -23.07
N THR A 196 -5.89 -22.61 -23.91
CA THR A 196 -4.61 -22.31 -24.57
C THR A 196 -3.55 -21.73 -23.64
N ILE A 197 -3.95 -21.12 -22.51
CA ILE A 197 -3.03 -20.45 -21.57
C ILE A 197 -2.97 -21.15 -20.21
N VAL A 198 -3.85 -22.10 -19.92
CA VAL A 198 -3.85 -22.87 -18.67
C VAL A 198 -2.49 -23.51 -18.38
N PRO A 199 -1.80 -24.15 -19.36
CA PRO A 199 -0.47 -24.72 -19.12
C PRO A 199 0.57 -23.68 -18.64
N ASP A 200 0.49 -22.46 -19.18
CA ASP A 200 1.41 -21.37 -18.80
C ASP A 200 1.09 -20.83 -17.41
N LEU A 201 -0.18 -20.78 -17.03
CA LEU A 201 -0.60 -20.45 -15.65
C LEU A 201 -0.12 -21.51 -14.64
N GLU A 202 -0.19 -22.80 -14.99
CA GLU A 202 0.34 -23.89 -14.17
C GLU A 202 1.87 -23.79 -14.04
N ASN A 203 2.58 -23.38 -15.09
CA ASN A 203 4.01 -23.13 -15.03
C ASN A 203 4.35 -21.95 -14.10
N LEU A 204 3.61 -20.85 -14.19
CA LEU A 204 3.75 -19.71 -13.28
C LEU A 204 3.55 -20.14 -11.83
N LYS A 205 2.55 -20.98 -11.52
CA LYS A 205 2.32 -21.52 -10.18
C LYS A 205 3.49 -22.39 -9.71
N LYS A 206 3.99 -23.31 -10.55
CA LYS A 206 5.14 -24.16 -10.20
C LYS A 206 6.38 -23.31 -9.88
N LEU A 207 6.67 -22.34 -10.75
CA LEU A 207 7.80 -21.42 -10.54
C LEU A 207 7.62 -20.60 -9.24
N TYR A 208 6.42 -20.08 -9.00
CA TYR A 208 6.10 -19.36 -7.77
C TYR A 208 6.43 -20.18 -6.51
N LEU A 209 6.04 -21.46 -6.45
CA LEU A 209 6.31 -22.31 -5.29
C LEU A 209 7.81 -22.48 -5.02
N ILE A 210 8.62 -22.53 -6.08
CA ILE A 210 10.08 -22.60 -6.00
C ILE A 210 10.63 -21.27 -5.46
N MET A 211 10.16 -20.14 -5.99
CA MET A 211 10.58 -18.80 -5.56
C MET A 211 10.15 -18.51 -4.12
N LEU A 212 8.96 -18.93 -3.73
CA LEU A 212 8.45 -18.82 -2.36
C LEU A 212 9.38 -19.56 -1.36
N SER A 213 9.81 -20.78 -1.69
CA SER A 213 10.76 -21.52 -0.86
C SER A 213 12.09 -20.77 -0.68
N GLU A 214 12.58 -20.10 -1.71
CA GLU A 214 13.80 -19.28 -1.60
C GLU A 214 13.56 -17.99 -0.81
N ARG A 215 12.38 -17.33 -0.97
CA ARG A 215 11.94 -16.20 -0.15
C ARG A 215 11.95 -16.54 1.34
N GLU A 216 11.43 -17.72 1.69
CA GLU A 216 11.42 -18.23 3.06
C GLU A 216 12.82 -18.43 3.62
N LYS A 217 13.71 -19.08 2.87
CA LYS A 217 15.11 -19.30 3.25
C LYS A 217 15.89 -18.00 3.44
N ARG A 218 15.60 -16.99 2.60
CA ARG A 218 16.20 -15.66 2.70
C ARG A 218 15.76 -14.93 3.97
N GLY A 219 14.58 -15.24 4.51
CA GLY A 219 14.04 -14.64 5.72
C GLY A 219 13.20 -13.40 5.48
N ALA A 220 12.58 -13.27 4.30
CA ALA A 220 11.63 -12.20 4.04
C ALA A 220 10.48 -12.23 5.05
N LEU A 221 10.07 -11.05 5.50
CA LEU A 221 9.01 -10.90 6.50
C LEU A 221 7.64 -10.99 5.84
N GLU A 222 6.73 -11.67 6.51
CA GLU A 222 5.33 -11.73 6.14
C GLU A 222 4.50 -11.54 7.41
N PHE A 223 3.61 -10.57 7.41
CA PHE A 223 2.70 -10.29 8.51
C PHE A 223 1.26 -10.55 8.07
N ASP A 224 0.50 -11.21 8.94
CA ASP A 224 -0.93 -11.38 8.72
C ASP A 224 -1.65 -10.06 9.04
N SER A 225 -1.86 -9.24 8.03
CA SER A 225 -2.67 -8.03 8.13
C SER A 225 -3.98 -8.21 7.37
N THR A 226 -5.09 -7.85 8.01
CA THR A 226 -6.40 -7.84 7.35
C THR A 226 -6.59 -6.50 6.67
N GLU A 227 -6.42 -6.47 5.35
CA GLU A 227 -6.86 -5.33 4.54
C GLU A 227 -8.37 -5.40 4.34
N THR A 228 -9.04 -4.26 4.28
CA THR A 228 -10.49 -4.20 4.06
C THR A 228 -10.83 -3.41 2.80
N THR A 229 -11.94 -3.76 2.16
CA THR A 229 -12.50 -2.98 1.06
C THR A 229 -13.92 -2.55 1.38
N ILE A 230 -14.25 -1.34 0.96
CA ILE A 230 -15.58 -0.77 1.09
C ILE A 230 -16.37 -1.18 -0.15
N VAL A 231 -17.49 -1.85 0.04
CA VAL A 231 -18.42 -2.22 -1.02
C VAL A 231 -19.55 -1.19 -1.05
N PHE A 232 -19.83 -0.67 -2.24
CA PHE A 232 -20.87 0.33 -2.46
C PHE A 232 -22.07 -0.28 -3.17
N ASN A 233 -23.26 0.16 -2.79
CA ASN A 233 -24.49 -0.16 -3.50
C ASN A 233 -24.66 0.71 -4.76
N ASP A 234 -25.73 0.45 -5.54
CA ASP A 234 -26.02 1.18 -6.79
C ASP A 234 -26.28 2.68 -6.59
N GLN A 235 -26.60 3.10 -5.37
CA GLN A 235 -26.77 4.51 -5.00
C GLN A 235 -25.45 5.20 -4.60
N GLY A 236 -24.32 4.46 -4.64
CA GLY A 236 -23.00 4.97 -4.24
C GLY A 236 -22.83 5.12 -2.73
N LYS A 237 -23.72 4.53 -1.91
CA LYS A 237 -23.58 4.45 -0.45
C LYS A 237 -22.87 3.16 -0.06
N ILE A 238 -22.22 3.18 1.10
CA ILE A 238 -21.59 1.97 1.63
C ILE A 238 -22.65 0.93 1.94
N ASP A 239 -22.52 -0.23 1.34
CA ASP A 239 -23.35 -1.41 1.61
C ASP A 239 -22.77 -2.19 2.80
N PHE A 240 -21.51 -2.62 2.67
CA PHE A 240 -20.77 -3.26 3.75
C PHE A 240 -19.25 -3.11 3.55
N ILE A 241 -18.50 -3.44 4.60
CA ILE A 241 -17.03 -3.48 4.57
C ILE A 241 -16.63 -4.95 4.74
N LYS A 242 -15.75 -5.45 3.87
CA LYS A 242 -15.29 -6.84 3.93
C LYS A 242 -13.79 -6.94 3.91
N PRO A 243 -13.20 -7.97 4.52
CA PRO A 243 -11.78 -8.24 4.40
C PRO A 243 -11.41 -8.64 2.97
N ILE A 244 -10.21 -8.23 2.55
CA ILE A 244 -9.59 -8.68 1.31
C ILE A 244 -8.70 -9.87 1.64
N PHE A 245 -8.96 -10.99 1.00
CA PHE A 245 -8.09 -12.16 1.11
C PHE A 245 -7.16 -12.21 -0.10
N ARG A 246 -5.85 -12.11 0.15
CA ARG A 246 -4.84 -12.33 -0.88
C ARG A 246 -4.78 -13.82 -1.19
N ASN A 247 -5.28 -14.20 -2.37
CA ASN A 247 -5.18 -15.57 -2.86
C ASN A 247 -3.80 -15.85 -3.49
N GLU A 248 -3.57 -17.08 -3.91
CA GLU A 248 -2.31 -17.51 -4.50
C GLU A 248 -1.95 -16.75 -5.79
N ALA A 249 -2.95 -16.36 -6.60
CA ALA A 249 -2.71 -15.59 -7.82
C ALA A 249 -2.07 -14.22 -7.55
N HIS A 250 -2.44 -13.54 -6.45
CA HIS A 250 -1.78 -12.30 -6.02
C HIS A 250 -0.31 -12.55 -5.69
N ARG A 251 0.00 -13.66 -5.01
CA ARG A 251 1.36 -14.01 -4.61
C ARG A 251 2.23 -14.41 -5.80
N ILE A 252 1.66 -15.07 -6.81
CA ILE A 252 2.35 -15.39 -8.07
C ILE A 252 2.85 -14.11 -8.73
N ILE A 253 1.98 -13.12 -8.92
CA ILE A 253 2.36 -11.84 -9.54
C ILE A 253 3.34 -11.08 -8.67
N GLU A 254 3.11 -11.01 -7.35
CA GLU A 254 4.05 -10.38 -6.42
C GLU A 254 5.47 -10.93 -6.57
N GLU A 255 5.67 -12.25 -6.58
CA GLU A 255 7.00 -12.85 -6.72
C GLU A 255 7.63 -12.56 -8.09
N CYS A 256 6.85 -12.56 -9.18
CA CYS A 256 7.35 -12.16 -10.49
C CYS A 256 7.84 -10.71 -10.49
N MET A 257 7.07 -9.80 -9.88
CA MET A 257 7.43 -8.38 -9.78
C MET A 257 8.63 -8.16 -8.87
N LEU A 258 8.72 -8.85 -7.74
CA LEU A 258 9.88 -8.78 -6.84
C LEU A 258 11.16 -9.23 -7.55
N ALA A 259 11.13 -10.32 -8.31
CA ALA A 259 12.27 -10.80 -9.07
C ALA A 259 12.75 -9.76 -10.09
N ALA A 260 11.84 -9.19 -10.88
CA ALA A 260 12.16 -8.17 -11.87
C ALA A 260 12.73 -6.89 -11.22
N ASN A 261 12.15 -6.45 -10.10
CA ASN A 261 12.63 -5.30 -9.34
C ASN A 261 14.06 -5.49 -8.80
N VAL A 262 14.37 -6.69 -8.30
CA VAL A 262 15.73 -7.04 -7.84
C VAL A 262 16.72 -7.05 -9.00
N CYS A 263 16.34 -7.62 -10.16
CA CYS A 263 17.18 -7.60 -11.36
C CYS A 263 17.45 -6.17 -11.82
N ALA A 264 16.43 -5.29 -11.81
CA ALA A 264 16.58 -3.89 -12.16
C ALA A 264 17.54 -3.16 -11.19
N ALA A 265 17.43 -3.42 -9.87
CA ALA A 265 18.36 -2.84 -8.89
C ALA A 265 19.81 -3.28 -9.13
N LYS A 266 20.04 -4.58 -9.37
CA LYS A 266 21.36 -5.12 -9.70
C LYS A 266 21.91 -4.51 -10.99
N PHE A 267 21.11 -4.41 -12.03
CA PHE A 267 21.51 -3.80 -13.30
C PHE A 267 22.00 -2.36 -13.11
N LEU A 268 21.31 -1.56 -12.29
CA LEU A 268 21.76 -0.19 -11.99
C LEU A 268 23.09 -0.18 -11.23
N ILE A 269 23.29 -1.09 -10.28
CA ILE A 269 24.50 -1.17 -9.45
C ILE A 269 25.70 -1.65 -10.28
N ASP A 270 25.54 -2.78 -10.98
CA ASP A 270 26.61 -3.44 -11.73
C ASP A 270 27.18 -2.54 -12.84
N ASP A 271 26.32 -1.74 -13.44
CA ASP A 271 26.68 -0.78 -14.49
C ASP A 271 26.95 0.64 -13.98
N ASN A 272 26.89 0.86 -12.66
CA ASN A 272 27.10 2.16 -12.00
C ASN A 272 26.25 3.29 -12.62
N ILE A 273 24.95 3.04 -12.76
CA ILE A 273 23.98 3.96 -13.36
C ILE A 273 23.21 4.68 -12.25
N ASP A 274 23.03 5.99 -12.41
CA ASP A 274 22.15 6.76 -11.53
C ASP A 274 20.73 6.19 -11.57
N GLY A 275 20.13 5.95 -10.41
CA GLY A 275 18.77 5.42 -10.29
C GLY A 275 18.19 5.65 -8.91
N LEU A 276 16.93 5.33 -8.76
CA LEU A 276 16.23 5.41 -7.48
C LEU A 276 16.07 4.00 -6.91
N PHE A 277 16.61 3.77 -5.72
CA PHE A 277 16.43 2.54 -4.96
C PHE A 277 15.27 2.68 -3.98
N ARG A 278 14.59 1.59 -3.70
CA ARG A 278 13.57 1.51 -2.66
C ARG A 278 14.19 0.88 -1.42
N ASN A 279 14.54 1.70 -0.46
CA ASN A 279 15.21 1.28 0.76
C ASN A 279 14.22 1.05 1.89
N HIS A 280 14.45 0.00 2.65
CA HIS A 280 13.78 -0.24 3.92
C HIS A 280 14.83 -0.61 4.95
N GLU A 281 15.16 0.33 5.82
CA GLU A 281 16.21 0.16 6.80
C GLU A 281 15.77 -0.71 7.98
N CYS A 282 16.74 -1.24 8.71
CA CYS A 282 16.52 -1.91 9.99
C CYS A 282 15.84 -0.94 10.98
N PRO A 283 14.98 -1.43 11.89
CA PRO A 283 14.42 -0.61 12.95
C PRO A 283 15.46 0.17 13.75
N SER A 284 15.11 1.40 14.18
CA SER A 284 15.99 2.23 15.01
C SER A 284 16.24 1.59 16.38
N GLU A 285 17.34 1.98 17.03
CA GLU A 285 17.70 1.45 18.35
C GLU A 285 16.57 1.66 19.39
N GLU A 286 15.94 2.84 19.39
CA GLU A 286 14.81 3.14 20.27
C GLU A 286 13.62 2.19 20.02
N LYS A 287 13.27 1.96 18.77
CA LYS A 287 12.18 1.04 18.40
C LYS A 287 12.52 -0.40 18.77
N LEU A 288 13.78 -0.81 18.64
CA LEU A 288 14.26 -2.15 19.02
C LEU A 288 14.20 -2.35 20.54
N GLU A 289 14.60 -1.35 21.32
CA GLU A 289 14.54 -1.40 22.78
C GLU A 289 13.08 -1.52 23.26
N ASN A 290 12.19 -0.67 22.74
CA ASN A 290 10.77 -0.71 23.06
C ASN A 290 10.15 -2.07 22.69
N LEU A 291 10.48 -2.60 21.52
CA LEU A 291 10.02 -3.92 21.09
C LEU A 291 10.50 -5.03 22.03
N ARG A 292 11.78 -5.05 22.42
CA ARG A 292 12.34 -6.06 23.32
C ARG A 292 11.70 -6.03 24.68
N ASN A 293 11.51 -4.85 25.24
CA ASN A 293 10.85 -4.69 26.53
C ASN A 293 9.42 -5.26 26.48
N PHE A 294 8.70 -4.98 25.42
CA PHE A 294 7.35 -5.53 25.21
C PHE A 294 7.36 -7.06 25.05
N LEU A 295 8.23 -7.61 24.20
CA LEU A 295 8.34 -9.05 23.96
C LEU A 295 8.70 -9.83 25.21
N ALA A 296 9.54 -9.26 26.10
CA ALA A 296 9.95 -9.90 27.35
C ALA A 296 8.76 -10.18 28.28
N GLU A 297 7.70 -9.36 28.26
CA GLU A 297 6.48 -9.60 29.04
C GLU A 297 5.72 -10.87 28.61
N PHE A 298 5.89 -11.25 27.33
CA PHE A 298 5.29 -12.48 26.77
C PHE A 298 6.27 -13.65 26.74
N GLY A 299 7.46 -13.48 27.31
CA GLY A 299 8.51 -14.53 27.35
C GLY A 299 9.24 -14.72 26.02
N PHE A 300 9.19 -13.74 25.11
CA PHE A 300 9.92 -13.77 23.84
C PHE A 300 11.16 -12.90 23.87
N SER A 301 12.13 -13.25 23.03
CA SER A 301 13.34 -12.45 22.83
C SER A 301 13.67 -12.35 21.34
N LEU A 302 13.95 -11.14 20.84
CA LEU A 302 14.47 -10.91 19.50
C LEU A 302 15.98 -11.12 19.49
N GLN A 303 16.43 -12.07 18.68
CA GLN A 303 17.84 -12.36 18.46
C GLN A 303 18.54 -11.25 17.64
N GLY A 304 19.87 -11.35 17.45
CA GLY A 304 20.62 -10.43 16.58
C GLY A 304 21.17 -9.19 17.27
N GLY A 305 21.07 -9.06 18.60
CA GLY A 305 21.64 -7.91 19.34
C GLY A 305 21.16 -6.57 18.79
N ASN A 306 22.03 -5.58 18.69
CA ASN A 306 21.67 -4.22 18.23
C ASN A 306 21.40 -4.11 16.71
N LYS A 307 21.67 -5.17 15.94
CA LYS A 307 21.42 -5.21 14.48
C LYS A 307 20.78 -6.54 14.11
N PRO A 308 19.52 -6.77 14.49
CA PRO A 308 18.81 -7.98 14.11
C PRO A 308 18.68 -8.05 12.58
N THR A 309 18.77 -9.25 12.06
CA THR A 309 18.57 -9.53 10.63
C THR A 309 17.09 -9.77 10.33
N PRO A 310 16.66 -9.68 9.06
CA PRO A 310 15.32 -10.10 8.65
C PRO A 310 14.97 -11.53 9.12
N LYS A 311 15.95 -12.43 9.08
CA LYS A 311 15.78 -13.82 9.52
C LYS A 311 15.48 -13.94 11.03
N ASP A 312 16.08 -13.09 11.87
CA ASP A 312 15.78 -13.05 13.31
C ASP A 312 14.32 -12.63 13.56
N TYR A 313 13.85 -11.64 12.81
CA TYR A 313 12.44 -11.21 12.84
C TYR A 313 11.50 -12.31 12.34
N ARG A 314 11.80 -12.95 11.22
CA ARG A 314 10.99 -14.05 10.68
C ARG A 314 10.86 -15.19 11.69
N ASN A 315 11.97 -15.64 12.28
CA ASN A 315 11.97 -16.69 13.30
C ASN A 315 11.06 -16.31 14.49
N LEU A 316 11.05 -15.03 14.85
CA LEU A 316 10.19 -14.54 15.93
C LEU A 316 8.72 -14.52 15.49
N VAL A 317 8.39 -14.03 14.27
CA VAL A 317 7.04 -14.06 13.71
C VAL A 317 6.48 -15.49 13.69
N GLU A 318 7.27 -16.47 13.29
CA GLU A 318 6.87 -17.90 13.28
C GLU A 318 6.59 -18.46 14.68
N GLN A 319 7.34 -18.01 15.70
CA GLN A 319 7.08 -18.39 17.10
C GLN A 319 5.81 -17.75 17.63
N VAL A 320 5.63 -16.47 17.32
CA VAL A 320 4.51 -15.66 17.77
C VAL A 320 3.19 -16.12 17.13
N SER A 321 3.19 -16.51 15.85
CA SER A 321 1.97 -16.93 15.11
C SER A 321 1.24 -18.11 15.74
N LYS A 322 1.90 -18.88 16.62
CA LYS A 322 1.33 -20.04 17.32
C LYS A 322 0.64 -19.67 18.65
N ARG A 323 0.65 -18.39 19.02
CA ARG A 323 0.13 -17.92 20.30
C ARG A 323 -1.28 -17.34 20.18
N PRO A 324 -2.09 -17.40 21.24
CA PRO A 324 -3.36 -16.71 21.28
C PRO A 324 -3.22 -15.19 21.02
N GLU A 325 -2.10 -14.60 21.44
CA GLU A 325 -1.78 -13.19 21.30
C GLU A 325 -1.09 -12.85 19.96
N ALA A 326 -1.10 -13.75 18.97
CA ALA A 326 -0.38 -13.60 17.69
C ALA A 326 -0.64 -12.25 17.00
N HIS A 327 -1.90 -11.85 16.88
CA HIS A 327 -2.28 -10.60 16.22
C HIS A 327 -1.66 -9.38 16.92
N LEU A 328 -1.72 -9.34 18.26
CA LEU A 328 -1.10 -8.30 19.07
C LEU A 328 0.41 -8.22 18.82
N LEU A 329 1.08 -9.34 18.95
CA LEU A 329 2.54 -9.42 18.84
C LEU A 329 3.02 -9.07 17.42
N GLN A 330 2.34 -9.53 16.39
CA GLN A 330 2.61 -9.18 15.00
C GLN A 330 2.39 -7.68 14.73
N THR A 331 1.34 -7.09 15.31
CA THR A 331 1.07 -5.64 15.18
C THR A 331 2.21 -4.81 15.79
N VAL A 332 2.72 -5.18 16.98
CA VAL A 332 3.84 -4.48 17.61
C VAL A 332 5.14 -4.68 16.83
N LEU A 333 5.38 -5.89 16.31
CA LEU A 333 6.51 -6.18 15.42
C LEU A 333 6.45 -5.28 14.16
N LEU A 334 5.31 -5.19 13.51
CA LEU A 334 5.13 -4.35 12.31
C LEU A 334 5.35 -2.86 12.63
N ARG A 335 4.82 -2.36 13.75
CA ARG A 335 5.01 -0.97 14.20
C ARG A 335 6.46 -0.62 14.55
N SER A 336 7.28 -1.62 14.88
CA SER A 336 8.71 -1.43 15.12
C SER A 336 9.49 -1.14 13.84
N MET A 337 8.97 -1.51 12.66
CA MET A 337 9.64 -1.32 11.38
C MET A 337 9.79 0.15 10.99
N GLN A 338 10.77 0.45 10.14
CA GLN A 338 10.88 1.74 9.46
C GLN A 338 9.93 1.80 8.27
N GLN A 339 9.66 2.99 7.76
CA GLN A 339 9.02 3.15 6.46
C GLN A 339 10.03 2.98 5.33
N ALA A 340 9.61 2.33 4.24
CA ALA A 340 10.42 2.29 3.04
C ALA A 340 10.41 3.67 2.36
N VAL A 341 11.56 4.08 1.80
CA VAL A 341 11.75 5.38 1.14
C VAL A 341 12.53 5.22 -0.16
N TYR A 342 12.37 6.17 -1.07
CA TYR A 342 13.24 6.26 -2.24
C TYR A 342 14.54 6.98 -1.90
N SER A 343 15.63 6.53 -2.49
CA SER A 343 16.96 7.14 -2.37
C SER A 343 17.81 6.85 -3.62
N ASN A 344 18.78 7.71 -3.89
CA ASN A 344 19.80 7.48 -4.90
C ASN A 344 20.91 6.53 -4.43
N LYS A 345 20.91 6.15 -3.16
CA LYS A 345 21.86 5.19 -2.58
C LYS A 345 21.13 3.90 -2.26
N ASN A 346 21.73 2.77 -2.60
CA ASN A 346 21.23 1.47 -2.19
C ASN A 346 21.59 1.19 -0.73
N LEU A 347 20.59 0.99 0.13
CA LEU A 347 20.73 0.58 1.54
C LEU A 347 20.09 -0.79 1.80
N GLY A 348 19.59 -1.44 0.74
CA GLY A 348 18.86 -2.70 0.84
C GLY A 348 17.40 -2.54 1.28
N HIS A 349 16.72 -3.66 1.39
CA HIS A 349 15.32 -3.70 1.79
C HIS A 349 15.10 -4.74 2.88
N PHE A 350 15.12 -4.31 4.15
CA PHE A 350 15.07 -5.17 5.34
C PHE A 350 13.84 -6.11 5.32
N GLY A 351 12.63 -5.58 5.13
CA GLY A 351 11.41 -6.40 5.15
C GLY A 351 11.36 -7.50 4.10
N LEU A 352 11.93 -7.25 2.90
CA LEU A 352 12.02 -8.23 1.82
C LEU A 352 13.29 -9.08 1.88
N ALA A 353 14.22 -8.77 2.78
CA ALA A 353 15.51 -9.40 2.92
C ALA A 353 16.34 -9.40 1.60
N TYR A 354 16.33 -8.26 0.89
CA TYR A 354 17.14 -8.04 -0.30
C TYR A 354 18.26 -7.03 -0.03
N ASP A 355 19.46 -7.32 -0.55
CA ASP A 355 20.62 -6.41 -0.48
C ASP A 355 20.49 -5.21 -1.43
N ALA A 356 19.67 -5.35 -2.47
CA ALA A 356 19.36 -4.29 -3.43
C ALA A 356 17.93 -4.42 -3.93
N TYR A 357 17.22 -3.30 -3.96
CA TYR A 357 15.85 -3.28 -4.42
C TYR A 357 15.49 -1.93 -5.04
N THR A 358 14.78 -1.95 -6.15
CA THR A 358 14.20 -0.77 -6.79
C THR A 358 12.78 -1.07 -7.26
N HIS A 359 12.06 -0.05 -7.64
CA HIS A 359 10.79 -0.19 -8.33
C HIS A 359 10.98 -0.03 -9.84
N PHE A 360 10.55 -1.02 -10.61
CA PHE A 360 10.65 -1.08 -12.06
C PHE A 360 9.30 -1.43 -12.71
N THR A 361 8.43 -2.11 -11.98
CA THR A 361 7.30 -2.87 -12.54
C THR A 361 6.00 -2.06 -12.70
N SER A 362 5.95 -0.77 -12.32
CA SER A 362 4.72 0.03 -12.42
C SER A 362 4.94 1.47 -12.90
N PRO A 363 5.50 1.70 -14.10
CA PRO A 363 5.81 3.04 -14.60
C PRO A 363 4.59 3.87 -15.03
N ILE A 364 3.41 3.26 -15.19
CA ILE A 364 2.17 4.00 -15.46
C ILE A 364 1.75 4.82 -14.24
N ARG A 365 1.99 4.28 -13.04
CA ARG A 365 1.49 4.83 -11.78
C ARG A 365 2.54 5.25 -10.77
N ARG A 366 3.84 5.03 -11.03
CA ARG A 366 4.94 5.48 -10.17
C ARG A 366 6.07 6.11 -10.98
N TYR A 367 6.39 7.36 -10.67
CA TYR A 367 7.45 8.09 -11.35
C TYR A 367 8.86 7.51 -11.15
N PRO A 368 9.24 6.97 -9.97
CA PRO A 368 10.50 6.26 -9.80
C PRO A 368 10.72 5.12 -10.79
N ASP A 369 9.69 4.34 -11.09
CA ASP A 369 9.76 3.25 -12.08
C ASP A 369 10.05 3.79 -13.48
N LEU A 370 9.42 4.89 -13.87
CA LEU A 370 9.68 5.57 -15.15
C LEU A 370 11.15 6.03 -15.25
N ILE A 371 11.71 6.54 -14.15
CA ILE A 371 13.13 6.91 -14.08
C ILE A 371 14.03 5.68 -14.29
N VAL A 372 13.73 4.57 -13.61
CA VAL A 372 14.49 3.31 -13.74
C VAL A 372 14.41 2.78 -15.18
N HIS A 373 13.23 2.82 -15.82
CA HIS A 373 13.08 2.47 -17.24
C HIS A 373 13.96 3.31 -18.14
N ARG A 374 14.03 4.62 -17.92
CA ARG A 374 14.89 5.53 -18.70
C ARG A 374 16.37 5.22 -18.49
N ALA A 375 16.77 4.94 -17.25
CA ALA A 375 18.13 4.56 -16.90
C ALA A 375 18.57 3.29 -17.65
N ILE A 376 17.77 2.21 -17.55
CA ILE A 376 18.01 0.95 -18.24
C ILE A 376 18.06 1.17 -19.77
N LYS A 377 17.06 1.83 -20.35
CA LYS A 377 16.98 2.09 -21.79
C LYS A 377 18.18 2.88 -22.32
N THR A 378 18.63 3.89 -21.58
CA THR A 378 19.77 4.71 -21.96
C THR A 378 21.06 3.89 -21.97
N LYS A 379 21.24 2.99 -21.00
CA LYS A 379 22.36 2.06 -20.95
C LYS A 379 22.34 1.07 -22.12
N LEU A 380 21.18 0.49 -22.44
CA LEU A 380 21.02 -0.41 -23.59
C LEU A 380 21.39 0.27 -24.93
N LEU A 381 21.24 1.59 -25.01
CA LEU A 381 21.66 2.41 -26.16
C LEU A 381 23.13 2.86 -26.05
N ASN A 382 23.90 2.39 -25.08
CA ASN A 382 25.26 2.80 -24.79
C ASN A 382 25.43 4.32 -24.61
N LYS A 383 24.46 4.99 -24.01
CA LYS A 383 24.46 6.42 -23.72
C LYS A 383 24.64 6.67 -22.22
N PRO A 384 25.31 7.76 -21.81
CA PRO A 384 25.38 8.12 -20.40
C PRO A 384 24.00 8.57 -19.90
N PHE A 385 23.60 8.07 -18.73
CA PHE A 385 22.40 8.51 -18.02
C PHE A 385 22.82 9.29 -16.78
N LYS A 386 22.37 10.52 -16.66
CA LYS A 386 22.57 11.35 -15.46
C LYS A 386 21.28 12.09 -15.14
N LEU A 387 20.88 12.02 -13.89
CA LEU A 387 19.74 12.78 -13.36
C LEU A 387 20.24 13.97 -12.56
N LYS A 388 19.78 15.17 -12.93
CA LYS A 388 19.97 16.35 -12.08
C LYS A 388 19.09 16.20 -10.84
N ASP A 389 19.63 16.62 -9.69
CA ASP A 389 18.89 16.68 -8.42
C ASP A 389 18.22 15.36 -8.00
N ILE A 390 18.81 14.21 -8.31
CA ILE A 390 18.26 12.87 -8.04
C ILE A 390 17.83 12.69 -6.58
N THR A 391 18.56 13.28 -5.63
CA THR A 391 18.20 13.24 -4.21
C THR A 391 16.88 13.96 -3.93
N LYS A 392 16.66 15.15 -4.52
CA LYS A 392 15.39 15.87 -4.39
C LYS A 392 14.23 15.11 -5.02
N ILE A 393 14.47 14.45 -6.15
CA ILE A 393 13.46 13.61 -6.80
C ILE A 393 13.08 12.43 -5.89
N ALA A 394 14.05 11.78 -5.25
CA ALA A 394 13.82 10.69 -4.30
C ALA A 394 12.98 11.14 -3.09
N GLU A 395 13.35 12.28 -2.49
CA GLU A 395 12.63 12.87 -1.36
C GLU A 395 11.20 13.26 -1.77
N HIS A 396 11.04 13.89 -2.95
CA HIS A 396 9.74 14.25 -3.48
C HIS A 396 8.85 13.03 -3.71
N CYS A 397 9.34 11.98 -4.39
CA CYS A 397 8.57 10.75 -4.61
C CYS A 397 8.17 10.05 -3.32
N SER A 398 9.05 10.06 -2.30
CA SER A 398 8.70 9.53 -0.97
C SER A 398 7.66 10.41 -0.26
N GLY A 399 7.70 11.73 -0.50
CA GLY A 399 6.74 12.69 0.01
C GLY A 399 5.35 12.52 -0.63
N THR A 400 5.28 12.44 -1.96
CA THR A 400 4.01 12.25 -2.70
C THR A 400 3.34 10.93 -2.37
N GLU A 401 4.11 9.85 -2.21
CA GLU A 401 3.60 8.56 -1.77
C GLU A 401 2.92 8.67 -0.39
N ARG A 402 3.57 9.28 0.60
CA ARG A 402 2.98 9.51 1.92
C ARG A 402 1.71 10.36 1.86
N THR A 403 1.74 11.43 1.07
CA THR A 403 0.57 12.31 0.88
C THR A 403 -0.59 11.54 0.25
N ALA A 404 -0.32 10.66 -0.72
CA ALA A 404 -1.33 9.81 -1.34
C ALA A 404 -1.95 8.84 -0.31
N ASP A 405 -1.11 8.18 0.51
CA ASP A 405 -1.56 7.27 1.57
C ASP A 405 -2.40 8.00 2.64
N GLU A 406 -1.98 9.20 3.05
CA GLU A 406 -2.71 10.02 4.01
C GLU A 406 -4.07 10.46 3.46
N ALA A 407 -4.11 10.92 2.21
CA ALA A 407 -5.34 11.33 1.55
C ALA A 407 -6.32 10.15 1.39
N THR A 408 -5.84 8.98 1.00
CA THR A 408 -6.66 7.77 0.87
C THR A 408 -7.23 7.35 2.23
N ARG A 409 -6.40 7.34 3.28
CA ARG A 409 -6.86 7.04 4.65
C ARG A 409 -7.89 8.04 5.16
N ASP A 410 -7.74 9.32 4.85
CA ASP A 410 -8.72 10.35 5.23
C ASP A 410 -10.09 10.07 4.57
N VAL A 411 -10.10 9.75 3.28
CA VAL A 411 -11.33 9.40 2.55
C VAL A 411 -11.97 8.14 3.12
N GLU A 412 -11.19 7.08 3.36
CA GLU A 412 -11.70 5.85 3.96
C GLU A 412 -12.24 6.08 5.37
N SER A 413 -11.53 6.86 6.19
CA SER A 413 -11.97 7.22 7.54
C SER A 413 -13.27 8.02 7.52
N TRP A 414 -13.40 8.97 6.58
CA TRP A 414 -14.63 9.72 6.40
C TRP A 414 -15.79 8.82 5.99
N LEU A 415 -15.58 7.94 5.02
CA LEU A 415 -16.59 6.97 4.56
C LEU A 415 -17.02 6.04 5.69
N LYS A 416 -16.07 5.50 6.47
CA LYS A 416 -16.34 4.66 7.64
C LYS A 416 -17.12 5.43 8.71
N CYS A 417 -16.77 6.68 8.96
CA CYS A 417 -17.48 7.55 9.88
C CYS A 417 -18.93 7.82 9.40
N TYR A 418 -19.11 8.12 8.11
CA TYR A 418 -20.43 8.29 7.51
C TYR A 418 -21.30 7.04 7.66
N PHE A 419 -20.75 5.86 7.40
CA PHE A 419 -21.43 4.57 7.57
C PHE A 419 -21.88 4.31 9.02
N MET A 420 -21.16 4.83 10.00
CA MET A 420 -21.47 4.63 11.43
C MET A 420 -22.53 5.59 11.96
N GLN A 421 -22.94 6.63 11.23
CA GLN A 421 -23.96 7.59 11.71
C GLN A 421 -25.28 6.92 12.06
N ASP A 422 -25.75 6.01 11.21
CA ASP A 422 -27.01 5.30 11.42
C ASP A 422 -26.92 4.18 12.48
N LYS A 423 -25.74 3.97 13.06
CA LYS A 423 -25.45 2.92 14.05
C LYS A 423 -25.28 3.46 15.47
N VAL A 424 -25.50 4.76 15.68
CA VAL A 424 -25.46 5.37 17.02
C VAL A 424 -26.48 4.69 17.91
N GLY A 425 -26.04 4.26 19.10
CA GLY A 425 -26.84 3.50 20.06
C GLY A 425 -26.73 1.98 19.95
N GLN A 426 -26.16 1.46 18.87
CA GLN A 426 -25.92 0.01 18.70
C GLN A 426 -24.68 -0.44 19.47
N ILE A 427 -24.66 -1.73 19.82
CA ILE A 427 -23.59 -2.37 20.58
C ILE A 427 -22.86 -3.34 19.64
N PHE A 428 -21.53 -3.32 19.71
CA PHE A 428 -20.64 -4.16 18.92
C PHE A 428 -19.62 -4.84 19.82
N GLU A 429 -19.14 -5.99 19.39
CA GLU A 429 -17.90 -6.59 19.89
C GLU A 429 -16.72 -6.02 19.10
N GLY A 430 -15.59 -5.83 19.77
CA GLY A 430 -14.39 -5.32 19.12
C GLY A 430 -13.15 -5.62 19.92
N THR A 431 -12.01 -5.39 19.27
CA THR A 431 -10.68 -5.65 19.80
C THR A 431 -9.93 -4.35 19.99
N VAL A 432 -9.20 -4.21 21.10
CA VAL A 432 -8.33 -3.05 21.36
C VAL A 432 -7.20 -3.04 20.33
N ALA A 433 -7.28 -2.16 19.35
CA ALA A 433 -6.28 -1.96 18.29
C ALA A 433 -5.19 -0.94 18.66
N GLY A 434 -5.46 -0.08 19.67
CA GLY A 434 -4.51 0.92 20.12
C GLY A 434 -4.74 1.35 21.56
N VAL A 435 -3.67 1.68 22.27
CA VAL A 435 -3.71 2.15 23.66
C VAL A 435 -2.93 3.46 23.76
N THR A 436 -3.55 4.50 24.31
CA THR A 436 -2.97 5.83 24.48
C THR A 436 -3.28 6.36 25.88
N GLY A 437 -2.64 7.45 26.30
CA GLY A 437 -2.92 8.06 27.59
C GLY A 437 -4.32 8.66 27.75
N PHE A 438 -5.04 8.89 26.65
CA PHE A 438 -6.40 9.44 26.67
C PHE A 438 -7.50 8.40 26.39
N GLY A 439 -7.15 7.17 26.04
CA GLY A 439 -8.14 6.11 25.84
C GLY A 439 -7.65 4.95 24.97
N LEU A 440 -8.60 4.09 24.62
CA LEU A 440 -8.42 2.90 23.81
C LEU A 440 -9.02 3.14 22.43
N PHE A 441 -8.32 2.72 21.38
CA PHE A 441 -8.88 2.59 20.06
C PHE A 441 -9.40 1.16 19.90
N ILE A 442 -10.69 1.02 19.58
CA ILE A 442 -11.35 -0.27 19.44
C ILE A 442 -11.70 -0.46 17.97
N GLU A 443 -11.23 -1.55 17.37
CA GLU A 443 -11.67 -2.01 16.06
C GLU A 443 -12.86 -2.96 16.23
N LEU A 444 -13.97 -2.64 15.57
CA LEU A 444 -15.20 -3.45 15.63
C LEU A 444 -15.08 -4.66 14.69
N ASP A 445 -15.39 -5.86 15.21
CA ASP A 445 -15.14 -7.13 14.49
C ASP A 445 -15.96 -7.29 13.20
N GLU A 446 -17.23 -6.87 13.19
CA GLU A 446 -18.13 -7.11 12.05
C GLU A 446 -17.96 -6.10 10.91
N VAL A 447 -17.51 -4.90 11.24
CA VAL A 447 -17.46 -3.77 10.30
C VAL A 447 -16.04 -3.23 10.06
N TYR A 448 -15.03 -3.71 10.81
CA TYR A 448 -13.62 -3.32 10.67
C TYR A 448 -13.42 -1.79 10.76
N ILE A 449 -14.15 -1.16 11.68
CA ILE A 449 -14.11 0.29 11.91
C ILE A 449 -13.55 0.55 13.29
N GLU A 450 -12.57 1.46 13.36
CA GLU A 450 -11.94 1.89 14.59
C GLU A 450 -12.66 3.11 15.18
N GLY A 451 -12.82 3.14 16.49
CA GLY A 451 -13.32 4.30 17.24
C GLY A 451 -12.64 4.43 18.60
N LEU A 452 -12.86 5.57 19.23
CA LEU A 452 -12.23 5.92 20.53
C LEU A 452 -13.17 5.57 21.70
N LEU A 453 -12.67 4.74 22.61
CA LEU A 453 -13.20 4.57 23.96
C LEU A 453 -12.35 5.44 24.89
N HIS A 454 -12.86 6.63 25.24
CA HIS A 454 -12.12 7.58 26.05
C HIS A 454 -11.88 7.04 27.46
N VAL A 455 -10.75 7.38 28.07
CA VAL A 455 -10.35 6.90 29.41
C VAL A 455 -11.42 7.16 30.50
N THR A 456 -12.25 8.20 30.35
CA THR A 456 -13.36 8.51 31.26
C THR A 456 -14.52 7.53 31.19
N GLU A 457 -14.62 6.77 30.10
CA GLU A 457 -15.67 5.77 29.85
C GLU A 457 -15.28 4.37 30.34
N LEU A 458 -14.05 4.18 30.85
CA LEU A 458 -13.55 2.90 31.36
C LEU A 458 -14.06 2.56 32.76
N GLY A 459 -14.64 3.54 33.48
CA GLY A 459 -15.21 3.36 34.81
C GLY A 459 -14.83 4.45 35.81
N ASN A 460 -15.25 4.25 37.07
CA ASN A 460 -15.02 5.19 38.16
C ASN A 460 -13.67 4.96 38.86
N ASP A 461 -12.58 5.05 38.09
CA ASP A 461 -11.23 4.92 38.58
C ASP A 461 -10.34 6.01 37.98
N TYR A 462 -9.10 6.15 38.49
CA TYR A 462 -8.05 6.90 37.84
C TYR A 462 -7.20 5.92 37.06
N PHE A 463 -7.14 6.09 35.75
CA PHE A 463 -6.46 5.18 34.85
C PHE A 463 -5.16 5.79 34.38
N THR A 464 -4.05 5.04 34.53
CA THR A 464 -2.71 5.44 34.12
C THR A 464 -2.26 4.60 32.93
N TYR A 465 -1.67 5.26 31.93
CA TYR A 465 -1.11 4.61 30.75
C TYR A 465 0.30 4.09 31.01
N ASP A 466 0.49 2.79 30.84
CA ASP A 466 1.79 2.13 30.85
C ASP A 466 2.23 1.87 29.40
N LYS A 467 3.20 2.69 28.94
CA LYS A 467 3.72 2.62 27.57
C LYS A 467 4.42 1.29 27.29
N SER A 468 5.11 0.73 28.29
CA SER A 468 5.88 -0.52 28.14
C SER A 468 4.95 -1.70 27.93
N LYS A 469 3.81 -1.72 28.62
CA LYS A 469 2.81 -2.77 28.59
C LYS A 469 1.72 -2.57 27.52
N HIS A 470 1.75 -1.46 26.80
CA HIS A 470 0.64 -1.07 25.92
C HIS A 470 -0.73 -1.23 26.60
N ALA A 471 -0.83 -0.74 27.84
CA ALA A 471 -1.99 -0.94 28.71
C ALA A 471 -2.41 0.34 29.42
N ILE A 472 -3.70 0.44 29.72
CA ILE A 472 -4.27 1.41 30.69
C ILE A 472 -4.65 0.63 31.93
N ILE A 473 -4.16 1.07 33.11
CA ILE A 473 -4.33 0.38 34.39
C ILE A 473 -5.02 1.31 35.39
N GLY A 474 -6.09 0.83 36.00
CA GLY A 474 -6.80 1.55 37.07
C GLY A 474 -6.03 1.48 38.40
N GLU A 475 -5.75 2.65 39.00
CA GLU A 475 -4.94 2.74 40.23
C GLU A 475 -5.60 2.06 41.42
N ARG A 476 -6.91 2.13 41.54
CA ARG A 476 -7.66 1.60 42.70
C ARG A 476 -8.14 0.17 42.46
N THR A 477 -8.63 -0.09 41.23
CA THR A 477 -9.27 -1.37 40.90
C THR A 477 -8.30 -2.40 40.35
N ASN A 478 -7.12 -1.99 39.93
CA ASN A 478 -6.16 -2.80 39.16
C ASN A 478 -6.74 -3.38 37.86
N LEU A 479 -7.89 -2.86 37.40
CA LEU A 479 -8.41 -3.23 36.09
C LEU A 479 -7.43 -2.79 35.01
N SER A 480 -7.06 -3.70 34.14
CA SER A 480 -6.13 -3.45 33.06
C SER A 480 -6.80 -3.70 31.72
N TYR A 481 -6.67 -2.73 30.80
CA TYR A 481 -7.09 -2.85 29.41
C TYR A 481 -5.85 -2.79 28.53
N ARG A 482 -5.63 -3.83 27.72
CA ARG A 482 -4.41 -4.01 26.93
C ARG A 482 -4.74 -4.04 25.45
N LEU A 483 -3.73 -3.80 24.66
CA LEU A 483 -3.80 -4.05 23.23
C LEU A 483 -4.18 -5.53 22.99
N GLY A 484 -5.15 -5.80 22.10
CA GLY A 484 -5.66 -7.14 21.82
C GLY A 484 -6.81 -7.62 22.72
N ASP A 485 -7.18 -6.90 23.80
CA ASP A 485 -8.33 -7.26 24.62
C ASP A 485 -9.64 -7.13 23.85
N ARG A 486 -10.58 -8.03 24.13
CA ARG A 486 -11.93 -8.02 23.54
C ARG A 486 -12.90 -7.29 24.45
N LEU A 487 -13.62 -6.34 23.88
CA LEU A 487 -14.55 -5.49 24.62
C LEU A 487 -15.90 -5.39 23.88
N LYS A 488 -16.99 -5.24 24.66
CA LYS A 488 -18.29 -4.83 24.14
C LYS A 488 -18.44 -3.33 24.31
N VAL A 489 -18.67 -2.64 23.20
CA VAL A 489 -18.77 -1.19 23.17
C VAL A 489 -20.05 -0.73 22.49
N LYS A 490 -20.60 0.38 22.98
CA LYS A 490 -21.75 1.05 22.39
C LYS A 490 -21.28 2.29 21.63
N VAL A 491 -21.77 2.48 20.41
CA VAL A 491 -21.53 3.71 19.65
C VAL A 491 -22.33 4.85 20.29
N VAL A 492 -21.66 5.88 20.79
CA VAL A 492 -22.33 7.00 21.50
C VAL A 492 -22.35 8.27 20.67
N ARG A 493 -21.37 8.48 19.82
CA ARG A 493 -21.27 9.67 18.98
C ARG A 493 -20.50 9.36 17.70
N VAL A 494 -20.96 9.96 16.61
CA VAL A 494 -20.27 9.96 15.32
C VAL A 494 -20.22 11.42 14.84
N ASP A 495 -19.02 11.91 14.57
CA ASP A 495 -18.76 13.29 14.19
C ASP A 495 -18.02 13.32 12.84
N LEU A 496 -18.71 13.68 11.77
CA LEU A 496 -18.15 13.73 10.41
C LEU A 496 -17.19 14.91 10.21
N GLU A 497 -17.33 16.02 10.94
CA GLU A 497 -16.46 17.17 10.75
C GLU A 497 -15.04 16.88 11.28
N THR A 498 -14.97 16.17 12.41
CA THR A 498 -13.70 15.78 13.04
C THR A 498 -13.29 14.35 12.71
N ILE A 499 -14.12 13.62 11.94
CA ILE A 499 -13.92 12.21 11.56
C ILE A 499 -13.66 11.34 12.80
N LYS A 500 -14.57 11.43 13.81
CA LYS A 500 -14.43 10.71 15.08
C LYS A 500 -15.65 9.87 15.36
N ILE A 501 -15.38 8.69 15.89
CA ILE A 501 -16.37 7.75 16.39
C ILE A 501 -16.04 7.51 17.85
N ASP A 502 -16.97 7.89 18.75
CA ASP A 502 -16.79 7.72 20.19
C ASP A 502 -17.60 6.52 20.67
N PHE A 503 -16.97 5.71 21.50
CA PHE A 503 -17.56 4.54 22.13
C PHE A 503 -17.69 4.72 23.64
N ALA A 504 -18.66 4.00 24.25
CA ALA A 504 -18.73 3.76 25.67
C ALA A 504 -18.66 2.27 25.96
N LEU A 505 -18.05 1.88 27.07
CA LEU A 505 -17.96 0.48 27.48
C LEU A 505 -19.35 -0.02 27.93
N GLU A 506 -19.80 -1.16 27.37
CA GLU A 506 -21.09 -1.73 27.77
C GLU A 506 -21.07 -2.23 29.23
N GLY A 507 -22.15 -1.95 29.97
CA GLY A 507 -22.30 -2.41 31.37
C GLY A 507 -21.61 -1.55 32.42
N VAL A 508 -20.81 -0.55 32.03
CA VAL A 508 -20.19 0.38 32.96
C VAL A 508 -21.05 1.63 33.14
N LYS A 509 -21.55 1.86 34.36
CA LYS A 509 -22.24 3.11 34.70
C LYS A 509 -21.21 4.16 35.05
N VAL A 510 -20.92 5.04 34.11
CA VAL A 510 -20.11 6.24 34.37
C VAL A 510 -20.97 7.27 35.09
N ILE A 511 -20.61 7.62 36.33
CA ILE A 511 -21.30 8.68 37.07
C ILE A 511 -20.71 10.02 36.53
N PRO A 512 -21.52 10.89 35.88
CA PRO A 512 -21.03 12.16 35.38
C PRO A 512 -20.43 12.96 36.52
N LYS A 513 -19.14 13.29 36.43
CA LYS A 513 -18.54 14.28 37.35
C LYS A 513 -19.19 15.63 37.05
N ILE A 514 -20.07 16.08 37.93
CA ILE A 514 -20.63 17.45 37.90
C ILE A 514 -19.46 18.41 38.09
N ILE A 515 -19.00 18.99 36.99
CA ILE A 515 -18.04 20.09 37.04
C ILE A 515 -18.78 21.28 37.66
N LYS A 516 -18.65 21.46 38.99
CA LYS A 516 -19.11 22.68 39.65
C LYS A 516 -18.32 23.84 39.07
N SER A 517 -18.94 24.61 38.18
CA SER A 517 -18.39 25.87 37.72
C SER A 517 -18.17 26.76 38.94
N LYS A 518 -16.91 27.06 39.26
CA LYS A 518 -16.57 28.08 40.24
C LYS A 518 -17.06 29.41 39.71
N LYS A 519 -18.27 29.84 40.15
CA LYS A 519 -18.71 31.24 39.99
C LYS A 519 -17.64 32.13 40.66
N LYS A 520 -16.90 32.86 39.83
CA LYS A 520 -16.06 33.99 40.33
C LYS A 520 -17.01 35.00 40.97
N LYS A 521 -16.97 35.10 42.33
CA LYS A 521 -17.54 36.23 43.05
C LYS A 521 -16.74 37.47 42.65
N SER A 522 -17.32 38.36 41.89
CA SER A 522 -16.81 39.70 41.67
C SER A 522 -17.07 40.53 42.93
N ASN A 523 -16.04 40.74 43.76
CA ASN A 523 -16.08 41.72 44.82
C ASN A 523 -15.93 43.11 44.19
N HIS A 524 -17.05 43.82 44.02
CA HIS A 524 -17.07 45.25 43.84
C HIS A 524 -16.89 45.88 45.22
N LEU A 525 -15.70 46.31 45.54
CA LEU A 525 -15.42 47.23 46.63
C LEU A 525 -15.60 48.68 46.12
N MET A 526 -16.77 49.23 46.43
CA MET A 526 -16.96 50.67 46.43
C MET A 526 -16.10 51.29 47.56
N LYS A 527 -15.07 52.05 47.22
CA LYS A 527 -14.49 53.03 48.12
C LYS A 527 -15.17 54.40 47.89
N ALA A 528 -16.02 54.76 48.83
CA ALA A 528 -16.55 56.09 48.95
C ALA A 528 -15.43 57.11 49.35
N LYS A 529 -15.43 58.24 48.67
CA LYS A 529 -14.66 59.46 49.04
C LYS A 529 -15.19 60.04 50.30
N ARG A 530 -14.28 60.42 51.22
CA ARG A 530 -14.28 61.60 52.10
C ARG A 530 -12.85 61.76 52.68
N ARG A 531 -12.12 62.73 52.39
CA ARG A 531 -11.84 64.13 52.52
C ARG A 531 -10.64 64.53 51.67
#